data_4c396c5fdb89e4e62f6d78ce1f73356a
#
_entry.id   4c396c5fdb89e4e62f6d78ce1f73356a
#
_cell.length_a   1.000
_cell.length_b   1.000
_cell.length_c   1.000
_cell.angle_alpha   90.00
_cell.angle_beta   90.00
_cell.angle_gamma   90.00
#
_symmetry.space_group_name_H-M   'P 1'
#
loop_
_entity.id
_entity.type
_entity.pdbx_description
1 polymer ?
#
loop_
_entity_poly.entity_id
_entity_poly.type
_entity_poly.pdbx_seq_one_letter_code
_entity_poly.pdbx_strand_id
1 'polypeptide(L)'
;MKKVLYITILACSTLWGSCTEKNKQSVRTDSFIEKNVAFARAQIGNEIQIIEKSEKFINPVTLKTDSTIYYCDYADWRSGFFPGSVWYLYELSGDTTLLSLADKYTSAIEEAKKLTWHHDVGFMINCSFGNGWRTTKVPRYKEVMI
;
A
#
# COMPACT_ATOMS: atom_id res chain seq x y z
N MET A 1 30.11 -70.66 -20.43
CA MET A 1 29.05 -70.01 -21.22
C MET A 1 28.46 -68.89 -20.36
N LYS A 2 28.92 -67.64 -20.54
CA LYS A 2 28.45 -66.45 -19.80
C LYS A 2 27.54 -65.63 -20.73
N LYS A 3 26.27 -65.52 -20.40
CA LYS A 3 25.32 -64.66 -21.11
C LYS A 3 25.45 -63.25 -20.56
N VAL A 4 25.85 -62.30 -21.39
CA VAL A 4 25.88 -60.88 -21.09
C VAL A 4 24.49 -60.32 -21.35
N LEU A 5 23.89 -59.71 -20.31
CA LEU A 5 22.61 -59.06 -20.39
C LEU A 5 22.85 -57.56 -20.72
N TYR A 6 22.45 -57.12 -21.91
CA TYR A 6 22.41 -55.69 -22.27
C TYR A 6 21.15 -55.07 -21.73
N ILE A 7 21.30 -54.22 -20.73
CA ILE A 7 20.21 -53.32 -20.26
C ILE A 7 20.30 -52.05 -21.07
N THR A 8 19.35 -51.86 -21.94
CA THR A 8 19.14 -50.61 -22.69
C THR A 8 18.56 -49.56 -21.75
N ILE A 9 19.35 -48.55 -21.46
CA ILE A 9 18.87 -47.33 -20.80
C ILE A 9 18.19 -46.48 -21.87
N LEU A 10 16.86 -46.47 -21.89
CA LEU A 10 16.06 -45.58 -22.74
C LEU A 10 15.72 -44.32 -21.97
N ALA A 11 16.15 -43.25 -22.50
CA ALA A 11 16.25 -41.89 -22.03
C ALA A 11 14.95 -41.28 -21.47
N CYS A 12 15.13 -40.61 -20.39
CA CYS A 12 14.25 -39.57 -19.88
C CYS A 12 14.72 -38.19 -20.47
N SER A 13 14.11 -37.78 -21.58
CA SER A 13 14.36 -36.51 -22.23
C SER A 13 13.07 -35.77 -22.61
N THR A 14 12.17 -35.53 -21.63
CA THR A 14 11.02 -34.63 -21.83
C THR A 14 10.58 -33.95 -20.53
N LEU A 15 11.44 -33.10 -19.94
CA LEU A 15 11.01 -32.22 -18.84
C LEU A 15 11.79 -30.90 -18.80
N TRP A 16 11.95 -30.22 -19.94
CA TRP A 16 12.58 -28.88 -19.92
C TRP A 16 11.77 -27.81 -20.65
N GLY A 17 10.43 -27.89 -20.63
CA GLY A 17 9.58 -26.91 -21.32
C GLY A 17 8.75 -25.97 -20.43
N SER A 18 8.76 -26.16 -19.09
CA SER A 18 7.73 -25.46 -18.26
C SER A 18 8.24 -24.29 -17.40
N CYS A 19 9.54 -23.98 -17.38
CA CYS A 19 10.06 -22.91 -16.51
C CYS A 19 10.14 -21.52 -17.14
N THR A 20 10.08 -21.40 -18.47
CA THR A 20 10.31 -20.11 -19.13
C THR A 20 9.07 -19.22 -19.18
N GLU A 21 7.86 -19.77 -19.20
CA GLU A 21 6.63 -18.94 -19.21
C GLU A 21 6.29 -18.35 -17.83
N LYS A 22 6.47 -19.10 -16.74
CA LYS A 22 6.27 -18.57 -15.39
C LYS A 22 7.20 -17.40 -15.09
N ASN A 23 8.44 -17.47 -15.56
CA ASN A 23 9.42 -16.40 -15.33
C ASN A 23 9.10 -15.13 -16.13
N LYS A 24 8.60 -15.25 -17.37
CA LYS A 24 8.18 -14.09 -18.17
C LYS A 24 6.96 -13.38 -17.58
N GLN A 25 6.02 -14.12 -17.00
CA GLN A 25 4.81 -13.55 -16.43
C GLN A 25 5.10 -12.87 -15.09
N SER A 26 5.97 -13.43 -14.23
CA SER A 26 6.40 -12.79 -12.98
C SER A 26 7.17 -11.50 -13.24
N VAL A 27 8.16 -11.51 -14.11
CA VAL A 27 8.95 -10.31 -14.49
C VAL A 27 8.06 -9.21 -15.08
N ARG A 28 7.05 -9.57 -15.88
CA ARG A 28 6.11 -8.60 -16.46
C ARG A 28 5.17 -8.02 -15.41
N THR A 29 4.73 -8.82 -14.45
CA THR A 29 3.87 -8.39 -13.33
C THR A 29 4.65 -7.47 -12.41
N ASP A 30 5.89 -7.80 -12.07
CA ASP A 30 6.77 -6.99 -11.23
C ASP A 30 7.01 -5.62 -11.86
N SER A 31 7.34 -5.56 -13.16
CA SER A 31 7.51 -4.29 -13.89
C SER A 31 6.22 -3.44 -13.93
N PHE A 32 5.04 -4.05 -13.99
CA PHE A 32 3.78 -3.33 -13.91
C PHE A 32 3.56 -2.73 -12.52
N ILE A 33 3.80 -3.51 -11.47
CA ILE A 33 3.67 -3.07 -10.08
C ILE A 33 4.64 -1.92 -9.80
N GLU A 34 5.92 -2.09 -10.15
CA GLU A 34 6.95 -1.06 -9.95
C GLU A 34 6.59 0.28 -10.60
N LYS A 35 6.11 0.26 -11.85
CA LYS A 35 5.68 1.47 -12.56
C LYS A 35 4.51 2.17 -11.87
N ASN A 36 3.52 1.39 -11.41
CA ASN A 36 2.36 1.96 -10.75
C ASN A 36 2.70 2.49 -9.35
N VAL A 37 3.57 1.82 -8.60
CA VAL A 37 4.08 2.31 -7.30
C VAL A 37 4.86 3.60 -7.50
N ALA A 38 5.75 3.68 -8.50
CA ALA A 38 6.50 4.89 -8.81
C ALA A 38 5.57 6.06 -9.20
N PHE A 39 4.54 5.79 -10.02
CA PHE A 39 3.54 6.79 -10.38
C PHE A 39 2.75 7.27 -9.16
N ALA A 40 2.21 6.35 -8.34
CA ALA A 40 1.46 6.70 -7.14
C ALA A 40 2.33 7.50 -6.15
N ARG A 41 3.60 7.12 -5.99
CA ARG A 41 4.56 7.84 -5.15
C ARG A 41 4.76 9.28 -5.63
N ALA A 42 4.90 9.49 -6.95
CA ALA A 42 5.04 10.83 -7.51
C ALA A 42 3.78 11.68 -7.27
N GLN A 43 2.59 11.11 -7.47
CA GLN A 43 1.32 11.81 -7.24
C GLN A 43 1.14 12.18 -5.76
N ILE A 44 1.35 11.24 -4.84
CA ILE A 44 1.24 11.49 -3.39
C ILE A 44 2.32 12.48 -2.95
N GLY A 45 3.55 12.41 -3.48
CA GLY A 45 4.61 13.36 -3.18
C GLY A 45 4.26 14.80 -3.57
N ASN A 46 3.65 14.99 -4.75
CA ASN A 46 3.15 16.30 -5.19
C ASN A 46 2.03 16.80 -4.27
N GLU A 47 1.11 15.92 -3.89
CA GLU A 47 0.00 16.26 -3.01
C GLU A 47 0.47 16.66 -1.61
N ILE A 48 1.45 15.95 -1.07
CA ILE A 48 2.08 16.30 0.21
C ILE A 48 2.65 17.71 0.18
N GLN A 49 3.31 18.12 -0.90
CA GLN A 49 3.84 19.48 -1.02
C GLN A 49 2.75 20.55 -1.01
N ILE A 50 1.54 20.24 -1.47
CA ILE A 50 0.39 21.15 -1.42
C ILE A 50 -0.15 21.21 0.02
N ILE A 51 -0.33 20.06 0.65
CA ILE A 51 -0.87 19.96 2.02
C ILE A 51 0.06 20.63 3.02
N GLU A 52 1.38 20.47 2.89
CA GLU A 52 2.38 21.06 3.79
C GLU A 52 2.41 22.61 3.73
N LYS A 53 1.88 23.20 2.66
CA LYS A 53 1.72 24.65 2.54
C LYS A 53 0.41 25.16 3.15
N SER A 54 -0.51 24.26 3.50
CA SER A 54 -1.78 24.62 4.13
C SER A 54 -1.56 24.96 5.61
N GLU A 55 -2.21 26.00 6.11
CA GLU A 55 -2.23 26.33 7.54
C GLU A 55 -3.05 25.33 8.37
N LYS A 56 -3.88 24.53 7.72
CA LYS A 56 -4.75 23.52 8.34
C LYS A 56 -4.39 22.16 7.83
N PHE A 57 -4.52 21.16 8.71
CA PHE A 57 -4.46 19.78 8.27
C PHE A 57 -5.68 19.46 7.38
N ILE A 58 -5.41 19.01 6.17
CA ILE A 58 -6.42 18.69 5.16
C ILE A 58 -6.09 17.37 4.48
N ASN A 59 -7.11 16.57 4.19
CA ASN A 59 -6.97 15.31 3.46
C ASN A 59 -7.49 15.46 2.03
N PRO A 60 -6.72 15.08 1.00
CA PRO A 60 -7.21 15.05 -0.37
C PRO A 60 -8.24 13.93 -0.54
N VAL A 61 -9.30 14.20 -1.25
CA VAL A 61 -10.44 13.27 -1.39
C VAL A 61 -10.73 12.91 -2.84
N THR A 62 -10.95 13.91 -3.69
CA THR A 62 -11.35 13.70 -5.09
C THR A 62 -11.08 14.95 -5.93
N LEU A 63 -11.07 14.77 -7.24
CA LEU A 63 -11.06 15.88 -8.19
C LEU A 63 -12.46 16.48 -8.32
N LYS A 64 -12.54 17.80 -8.31
CA LYS A 64 -13.73 18.55 -8.69
C LYS A 64 -13.85 18.65 -10.22
N THR A 65 -14.96 19.15 -10.70
CA THR A 65 -15.22 19.36 -12.14
C THR A 65 -14.26 20.35 -12.79
N ASP A 66 -13.70 21.28 -12.02
CA ASP A 66 -12.69 22.24 -12.45
C ASP A 66 -11.25 21.72 -12.37
N SER A 67 -11.07 20.40 -12.13
CA SER A 67 -9.80 19.71 -11.95
C SER A 67 -9.01 20.13 -10.72
N THR A 68 -9.61 20.87 -9.77
CA THR A 68 -9.01 21.12 -8.45
C THR A 68 -9.32 19.97 -7.49
N ILE A 69 -8.50 19.79 -6.46
CA ILE A 69 -8.73 18.75 -5.45
C ILE A 69 -9.71 19.26 -4.39
N TYR A 70 -10.65 18.42 -4.01
CA TYR A 70 -11.47 18.62 -2.84
C TYR A 70 -10.75 18.04 -1.62
N TYR A 71 -10.66 18.82 -0.56
CA TYR A 71 -10.04 18.44 0.72
C TYR A 71 -11.09 18.37 1.82
N CYS A 72 -10.87 17.47 2.77
CA CYS A 72 -11.69 17.33 3.97
C CYS A 72 -10.82 17.38 5.23
N ASP A 73 -11.48 17.63 6.36
CA ASP A 73 -10.88 17.50 7.68
C ASP A 73 -10.99 16.07 8.24
N TYR A 74 -10.59 15.88 9.49
CA TYR A 74 -10.60 14.58 10.15
C TYR A 74 -12.01 13.99 10.37
N ALA A 75 -13.06 14.81 10.34
CA ALA A 75 -14.42 14.37 10.61
C ALA A 75 -15.14 13.79 9.37
N ASP A 76 -14.55 13.89 8.19
CA ASP A 76 -15.07 13.25 6.98
C ASP A 76 -14.70 11.75 6.97
N TRP A 77 -15.66 10.90 6.60
CA TRP A 77 -15.47 9.44 6.55
C TRP A 77 -14.30 8.98 5.67
N ARG A 78 -13.87 9.80 4.71
CA ARG A 78 -12.75 9.54 3.80
C ARG A 78 -11.40 9.93 4.36
N SER A 79 -11.36 10.59 5.51
CA SER A 79 -10.11 11.14 6.09
C SER A 79 -9.01 10.09 6.32
N GLY A 80 -9.39 8.82 6.53
CA GLY A 80 -8.46 7.72 6.73
C GLY A 80 -7.77 7.21 5.46
N PHE A 81 -8.30 7.52 4.26
CA PHE A 81 -7.79 6.92 3.01
C PHE A 81 -6.45 7.50 2.58
N PHE A 82 -6.23 8.79 2.75
CA PHE A 82 -4.94 9.39 2.40
C PHE A 82 -3.79 8.84 3.25
N PRO A 83 -3.83 8.89 4.60
CA PRO A 83 -2.81 8.23 5.41
C PRO A 83 -2.68 6.74 5.12
N GLY A 84 -3.79 6.03 4.87
CA GLY A 84 -3.78 4.64 4.44
C GLY A 84 -2.99 4.40 3.15
N SER A 85 -3.14 5.28 2.17
CA SER A 85 -2.40 5.22 0.91
C SER A 85 -0.90 5.45 1.12
N VAL A 86 -0.51 6.33 2.03
CA VAL A 86 0.90 6.57 2.38
C VAL A 86 1.51 5.34 3.05
N TRP A 87 0.76 4.65 3.94
CA TRP A 87 1.18 3.37 4.54
C TRP A 87 1.42 2.28 3.49
N TYR A 88 0.52 2.13 2.52
CA TYR A 88 0.69 1.17 1.43
C TYR A 88 1.88 1.51 0.54
N LEU A 89 2.12 2.78 0.24
CA LEU A 89 3.30 3.18 -0.53
C LEU A 89 4.60 2.89 0.23
N TYR A 90 4.63 3.12 1.55
CA TYR A 90 5.77 2.73 2.37
C TYR A 90 6.02 1.21 2.26
N GLU A 91 4.99 0.40 2.43
CA GLU A 91 5.11 -1.07 2.37
C GLU A 91 5.58 -1.57 1.00
N LEU A 92 5.06 -0.99 -0.09
CA LEU A 92 5.38 -1.41 -1.45
C LEU A 92 6.73 -0.89 -1.96
N SER A 93 7.18 0.27 -1.49
CA SER A 93 8.43 0.89 -1.97
C SER A 93 9.62 0.67 -1.04
N GLY A 94 9.40 0.38 0.24
CA GLY A 94 10.43 0.36 1.27
C GLY A 94 11.03 1.74 1.59
N ASP A 95 10.44 2.83 1.10
CA ASP A 95 10.93 4.19 1.30
C ASP A 95 10.63 4.68 2.71
N THR A 96 11.65 4.70 3.56
CA THR A 96 11.53 5.10 4.97
C THR A 96 11.11 6.56 5.17
N THR A 97 11.23 7.42 4.17
CA THR A 97 10.73 8.82 4.25
C THR A 97 9.21 8.84 4.35
N LEU A 98 8.52 7.87 3.75
CA LEU A 98 7.07 7.72 3.83
C LEU A 98 6.60 7.27 5.22
N LEU A 99 7.45 6.63 6.02
CA LEU A 99 7.09 6.19 7.36
C LEU A 99 6.70 7.36 8.28
N SER A 100 7.52 8.41 8.32
CA SER A 100 7.24 9.60 9.13
C SER A 100 6.03 10.38 8.62
N LEU A 101 5.82 10.41 7.31
CA LEU A 101 4.65 11.04 6.70
C LEU A 101 3.37 10.27 7.00
N ALA A 102 3.39 8.94 6.85
CA ALA A 102 2.27 8.08 7.20
C ALA A 102 1.88 8.25 8.68
N ASP A 103 2.86 8.31 9.58
CA ASP A 103 2.63 8.58 10.99
C ASP A 103 2.01 9.95 11.25
N LYS A 104 2.57 11.00 10.63
CA LYS A 104 2.07 12.38 10.72
C LYS A 104 0.61 12.47 10.32
N TYR A 105 0.26 11.97 9.13
CA TYR A 105 -1.11 12.06 8.61
C TYR A 105 -2.09 11.13 9.35
N THR A 106 -1.64 9.98 9.84
CA THR A 106 -2.42 9.11 10.70
C THR A 106 -2.75 9.80 12.04
N SER A 107 -1.74 10.38 12.69
CA SER A 107 -1.92 11.05 13.98
C SER A 107 -2.86 12.27 13.90
N ALA A 108 -2.85 12.96 12.77
CA ALA A 108 -3.66 14.15 12.56
C ALA A 108 -5.19 13.86 12.51
N ILE A 109 -5.59 12.62 12.29
CA ILE A 109 -7.01 12.22 12.31
C ILE A 109 -7.39 11.46 13.58
N GLU A 110 -6.56 11.43 14.62
CA GLU A 110 -6.84 10.68 15.86
C GLU A 110 -8.16 11.09 16.53
N GLU A 111 -8.55 12.36 16.47
CA GLU A 111 -9.79 12.83 17.03
C GLU A 111 -11.04 12.21 16.40
N ALA A 112 -10.91 11.61 15.21
CA ALA A 112 -12.01 10.88 14.57
C ALA A 112 -12.56 9.73 15.44
N LYS A 113 -11.74 9.11 16.29
CA LYS A 113 -12.16 8.05 17.23
C LYS A 113 -13.26 8.49 18.21
N LYS A 114 -13.43 9.81 18.42
CA LYS A 114 -14.42 10.39 19.35
C LYS A 114 -15.75 10.75 18.68
N LEU A 115 -15.90 10.54 17.37
CA LEU A 115 -17.11 10.93 16.63
C LEU A 115 -18.23 9.92 16.84
N THR A 116 -18.98 10.09 17.93
CA THR A 116 -20.07 9.17 18.33
C THR A 116 -21.29 9.19 17.39
N TRP A 117 -21.43 10.24 16.60
CA TRP A 117 -22.53 10.44 15.64
C TRP A 117 -22.22 9.87 14.24
N HIS A 118 -20.99 9.46 13.97
CA HIS A 118 -20.54 9.05 12.64
C HIS A 118 -20.39 7.52 12.58
N HIS A 119 -21.12 6.86 11.67
CA HIS A 119 -21.10 5.40 11.55
C HIS A 119 -19.82 4.86 10.87
N ASP A 120 -19.08 5.70 10.10
CA ASP A 120 -17.90 5.30 9.36
C ASP A 120 -16.58 5.51 10.11
N VAL A 121 -16.59 5.73 11.42
CA VAL A 121 -15.37 5.87 12.22
C VAL A 121 -14.43 4.68 12.02
N GLY A 122 -14.99 3.47 11.83
CA GLY A 122 -14.22 2.27 11.51
C GLY A 122 -13.39 2.41 10.23
N PHE A 123 -13.88 3.05 9.19
CA PHE A 123 -13.11 3.33 7.98
C PHE A 123 -11.98 4.32 8.24
N MET A 124 -12.26 5.41 8.92
CA MET A 124 -11.26 6.42 9.26
C MET A 124 -10.09 5.80 10.01
N ILE A 125 -10.38 5.06 11.08
CA ILE A 125 -9.39 4.52 12.00
C ILE A 125 -8.69 3.28 11.42
N ASN A 126 -9.41 2.33 10.82
CA ASN A 126 -8.75 1.13 10.28
C ASN A 126 -7.89 1.41 9.05
N CYS A 127 -8.31 2.32 8.17
CA CYS A 127 -7.51 2.67 7.00
C CYS A 127 -6.20 3.39 7.39
N SER A 128 -6.19 4.11 8.50
CA SER A 128 -5.03 4.87 9.01
C SER A 128 -4.26 4.12 10.10
N PHE A 129 -4.78 4.11 11.32
CA PHE A 129 -4.16 3.47 12.49
C PHE A 129 -4.05 1.95 12.33
N GLY A 130 -5.06 1.30 11.72
CA GLY A 130 -5.03 -0.12 11.42
C GLY A 130 -3.85 -0.50 10.53
N ASN A 131 -3.59 0.26 9.46
CA ASN A 131 -2.41 0.07 8.63
C ASN A 131 -1.10 0.38 9.37
N GLY A 132 -1.07 1.43 10.19
CA GLY A 132 0.07 1.74 11.05
C GLY A 132 0.42 0.58 11.99
N TRP A 133 -0.58 0.02 12.68
CA TRP A 133 -0.39 -1.18 13.50
C TRP A 133 0.02 -2.40 12.70
N ARG A 134 -0.63 -2.66 11.58
CA ARG A 134 -0.32 -3.82 10.73
C ARG A 134 1.13 -3.81 10.28
N THR A 135 1.63 -2.65 9.88
CA THR A 135 2.95 -2.46 9.27
C THR A 135 4.08 -2.37 10.30
N THR A 136 3.86 -1.64 11.41
CA THR A 136 4.95 -1.30 12.35
C THR A 136 4.89 -2.04 13.69
N LYS A 137 3.70 -2.54 14.09
CA LYS A 137 3.44 -3.12 15.41
C LYS A 137 3.65 -2.13 16.58
N VAL A 138 3.68 -0.84 16.33
CA VAL A 138 3.80 0.19 17.37
C VAL A 138 2.50 0.25 18.20
N PRO A 139 2.52 -0.01 19.53
CA PRO A 139 1.31 -0.20 20.35
C PRO A 139 0.30 0.94 20.30
N ARG A 140 0.75 2.20 20.22
CA ARG A 140 -0.15 3.37 20.19
C ARG A 140 -1.18 3.31 19.08
N TYR A 141 -0.85 2.73 17.92
CA TYR A 141 -1.84 2.61 16.83
C TYR A 141 -2.98 1.65 17.22
N LYS A 142 -2.65 0.56 17.91
CA LYS A 142 -3.66 -0.38 18.41
C LYS A 142 -4.55 0.26 19.46
N GLU A 143 -3.99 1.08 20.36
CA GLU A 143 -4.72 1.76 21.43
C GLU A 143 -5.80 2.71 20.89
N VAL A 144 -5.59 3.29 19.72
CA VAL A 144 -6.58 4.15 19.07
C VAL A 144 -7.73 3.36 18.44
N MET A 145 -7.51 2.07 18.13
CA MET A 145 -8.50 1.19 17.48
C MET A 145 -9.48 0.54 18.47
N ILE A 146 -9.20 0.62 19.77
CA ILE A 146 -9.98 -0.03 20.85
C ILE A 146 -10.86 1.02 21.54
#